data_5a1f5ae92fa6bb7fdb1ddd93cb72100d
#
_entry.id   5a1f5ae92fa6bb7fdb1ddd93cb72100d
#
_cell.length_a   1.000
_cell.length_b   1.000
_cell.length_c   1.000
_cell.angle_alpha   90.00
_cell.angle_beta   90.00
_cell.angle_gamma   90.00
#
_symmetry.space_group_name_H-M   'P 1'
#
loop_
_entity.id
_entity.type
_entity.pdbx_description
1 polymer ?
#
loop_
_entity_poly.entity_id
_entity_poly.type
_entity_poly.pdbx_seq_one_letter_code
_entity_poly.pdbx_strand_id
1 'polypeptide(L)' 'MVTNNIEVDVKVKCIEANMTQQQVGEAIGTTCQYVNRIIKKKDGLVNKTFVNMMEALGYDITITYTPRK' A
#
# COMPACT_ATOMS: atom_id res chain seq x y z
N MET A 1 -8.25 -1.43 -11.73
CA MET A 1 -8.46 -0.94 -10.35
C MET A 1 -7.76 -1.86 -9.38
N VAL A 2 -7.10 -1.31 -8.37
CA VAL A 2 -6.52 -2.12 -7.30
C VAL A 2 -7.64 -2.49 -6.33
N THR A 3 -7.86 -3.78 -6.10
CA THR A 3 -8.99 -4.25 -5.28
C THR A 3 -8.72 -4.15 -3.78
N ASN A 4 -7.45 -4.08 -3.37
CA ASN A 4 -7.07 -3.98 -1.97
C ASN A 4 -7.42 -2.61 -1.37
N ASN A 5 -7.81 -2.60 -0.12
CA ASN A 5 -7.81 -1.38 0.66
C ASN A 5 -6.41 -1.24 1.30
N ILE A 6 -5.54 -0.51 0.64
CA ILE A 6 -4.13 -0.38 1.05
C ILE A 6 -4.00 0.22 2.45
N GLU A 7 -4.82 1.19 2.77
CA GLU A 7 -4.79 1.83 4.10
C GLU A 7 -5.07 0.80 5.21
N VAL A 8 -6.10 -0.02 5.02
CA VAL A 8 -6.43 -1.08 5.98
C VAL A 8 -5.33 -2.14 6.03
N ASP A 9 -4.82 -2.54 4.87
CA ASP A 9 -3.75 -3.54 4.78
C ASP A 9 -2.51 -3.10 5.56
N VAL A 10 -2.07 -1.86 5.39
CA VAL A 10 -0.90 -1.32 6.10
C VAL A 10 -1.19 -1.24 7.60
N LYS A 11 -2.37 -0.78 8.00
CA LYS A 11 -2.73 -0.69 9.41
C LYS A 11 -2.73 -2.06 10.08
N VAL A 12 -3.29 -3.07 9.43
CA VAL A 12 -3.29 -4.45 9.95
C VAL A 12 -1.86 -4.97 10.07
N LYS A 13 -1.02 -4.75 9.06
CA LYS A 13 0.38 -5.19 9.10
C LYS A 13 1.19 -4.46 10.16
N CYS A 14 0.92 -3.19 10.40
CA CYS A 14 1.53 -2.45 11.50
C CYS A 14 1.16 -3.07 12.86
N ILE A 15 -0.10 -3.42 13.06
CA ILE A 15 -0.55 -4.07 14.30
C ILE A 15 0.15 -5.42 14.48
N GLU A 16 0.19 -6.24 13.43
CA GLU A 16 0.85 -7.55 13.47
C GLU A 16 2.34 -7.43 13.77
N ALA A 17 3.00 -6.40 13.25
CA ALA A 17 4.42 -6.15 13.47
C ALA A 17 4.70 -5.38 14.76
N ASN A 18 3.65 -4.95 15.48
CA ASN A 18 3.75 -4.11 16.67
C ASN A 18 4.51 -2.81 16.40
N MET A 19 4.22 -2.17 15.28
CA MET A 19 4.85 -0.91 14.84
C MET A 19 3.78 0.16 14.61
N THR A 20 4.16 1.42 14.90
CA THR A 20 3.34 2.57 14.51
C THR A 20 3.70 3.03 13.10
N GLN A 21 2.83 3.84 12.48
CA GLN A 21 3.16 4.44 11.17
C GLN A 21 4.41 5.33 11.25
N GLN A 22 4.64 5.97 12.38
CA GLN A 22 5.85 6.75 12.61
C GLN A 22 7.10 5.86 12.57
N GLN A 23 7.05 4.72 13.24
CA GLN A 23 8.16 3.75 13.23
C GLN A 23 8.41 3.20 11.82
N VAL A 24 7.36 2.93 11.06
CA VAL A 24 7.49 2.51 9.65
C VAL A 24 8.14 3.62 8.84
N GLY A 25 7.71 4.86 9.00
CA GLY A 25 8.32 6.00 8.32
C GLY A 25 9.80 6.13 8.65
N GLU A 26 10.16 6.03 9.91
CA GLU A 26 11.56 6.07 10.36
C GLU A 26 12.38 4.94 9.74
N ALA A 27 11.83 3.74 9.67
CA ALA A 27 12.50 2.57 9.11
C ALA A 27 12.84 2.72 7.63
N ILE A 28 12.01 3.46 6.87
CA ILE A 28 12.23 3.69 5.43
C ILE A 28 12.76 5.08 5.13
N GLY A 29 13.09 5.87 6.17
CA GLY A 29 13.70 7.18 5.99
C GLY A 29 12.75 8.30 5.63
N THR A 30 11.51 8.26 6.11
CA THR A 30 10.51 9.28 5.83
C THR A 30 9.68 9.61 7.08
N THR A 31 8.58 10.31 6.92
CA THR A 31 7.70 10.76 8.00
C THR A 31 6.39 9.98 8.01
N CYS A 32 5.69 9.99 9.15
CA CYS A 32 4.36 9.36 9.24
C CYS A 32 3.34 10.07 8.35
N GLN A 33 3.48 11.37 8.13
CA GLN A 33 2.60 12.11 7.21
C GLN A 33 2.75 11.60 5.77
N TYR A 34 3.99 11.35 5.35
CA TYR A 34 4.25 10.81 4.02
C TYR A 34 3.69 9.39 3.87
N VAL A 35 3.91 8.53 4.86
CA VAL A 35 3.34 7.17 4.87
C VAL A 35 1.82 7.23 4.77
N ASN A 36 1.19 8.05 5.60
CA ASN A 36 -0.26 8.21 5.61
C ASN A 36 -0.80 8.69 4.25
N ARG A 37 -0.09 9.62 3.62
CA ARG A 37 -0.47 10.13 2.29
C ARG A 37 -0.41 9.04 1.23
N ILE A 38 0.63 8.21 1.26
CA ILE A 38 0.80 7.12 0.27
C ILE A 38 -0.29 6.07 0.43
N ILE A 39 -0.57 5.63 1.65
CA ILE A 39 -1.54 4.56 1.88
C ILE A 39 -2.98 4.98 1.60
N LYS A 40 -3.26 6.28 1.59
CA LYS A 40 -4.59 6.81 1.27
C LYS A 40 -4.85 6.92 -0.23
N LYS A 41 -3.82 6.86 -1.07
CA LYS A 41 -3.99 6.89 -2.52
C LYS A 41 -4.36 5.50 -3.01
N LYS A 42 -5.58 5.33 -3.50
CA LYS A 42 -6.10 4.01 -3.90
C LYS A 42 -5.23 3.32 -4.94
N ASP A 43 -4.83 4.03 -6.00
CA ASP A 43 -4.04 3.46 -7.08
C ASP A 43 -2.62 4.03 -7.13
N GLY A 44 -2.22 4.77 -6.08
CA GLY A 44 -0.95 5.51 -6.09
C GLY A 44 0.29 4.66 -5.84
N LEU A 45 0.14 3.48 -5.22
CA LEU A 45 1.26 2.57 -4.97
C LEU A 45 1.67 1.78 -6.20
N VAL A 46 0.73 1.58 -7.12
CA VAL A 46 0.98 0.95 -8.40
C VAL A 46 0.86 2.05 -9.46
N ASN A 47 1.71 2.00 -10.46
CA ASN A 47 1.70 3.00 -11.53
C ASN A 47 0.29 3.13 -12.11
N LYS A 48 -0.25 4.35 -12.10
CA LYS A 48 -1.61 4.62 -12.55
C LYS A 48 -1.81 4.22 -14.02
N THR A 49 -0.81 4.44 -14.86
CA THR A 49 -0.87 4.04 -16.27
C THR A 49 -0.98 2.53 -16.41
N PHE A 50 -0.22 1.79 -15.60
CA PHE A 50 -0.31 0.33 -15.58
C PHE A 50 -1.70 -0.14 -15.13
N VAL A 51 -2.25 0.47 -14.08
CA VAL A 51 -3.61 0.13 -13.61
C VAL A 51 -4.63 0.37 -14.70
N ASN A 52 -4.57 1.52 -15.37
CA ASN A 52 -5.48 1.85 -16.48
C ASN A 52 -5.33 0.86 -17.64
N MET A 53 -4.11 0.44 -17.92
CA MET A 53 -3.81 -0.54 -18.97
C MET A 53 -4.48 -1.89 -18.67
N MET A 54 -4.37 -2.36 -17.42
CA MET A 54 -4.98 -3.61 -17.01
C MET A 54 -6.50 -3.53 -17.02
N GLU A 55 -7.07 -2.40 -16.60
CA GLU A 55 -8.52 -2.18 -16.69
C GLU A 55 -9.02 -2.23 -18.13
N ALA A 56 -8.28 -1.62 -19.06
CA ALA A 56 -8.62 -1.65 -20.48
C ALA A 56 -8.59 -3.07 -21.04
N LEU A 57 -7.76 -3.93 -20.47
CA LEU A 57 -7.67 -5.35 -20.85
C LEU A 57 -8.72 -6.22 -20.12
N GLY A 58 -9.49 -5.64 -19.22
CA GLY A 58 -10.54 -6.34 -18.49
C GLY A 58 -10.09 -6.97 -17.17
N TYR A 59 -9.02 -6.46 -16.56
CA TYR A 59 -8.47 -7.00 -15.31
C TYR A 59 -8.48 -5.98 -14.19
N ASP A 60 -8.72 -6.46 -12.98
CA ASP A 60 -8.42 -5.74 -11.76
C ASP A 60 -7.13 -6.28 -11.15
N ILE A 61 -6.50 -5.49 -10.28
CA ILE A 61 -5.22 -5.85 -9.66
C ILE A 61 -5.46 -6.20 -8.20
N THR A 62 -4.90 -7.32 -7.74
CA THR A 62 -4.91 -7.71 -6.34
C THR A 62 -3.47 -7.85 -5.85
N ILE A 63 -3.18 -7.23 -4.71
CA ILE A 63 -1.85 -7.26 -4.08
C ILE A 63 -1.86 -8.29 -2.96
N THR A 64 -0.85 -9.16 -2.95
CA THR A 64 -0.68 -10.18 -1.91
C THR A 64 0.61 -9.90 -1.15
N TYR A 65 0.54 -10.03 0.18
CA TYR A 65 1.69 -9.80 1.07
C TYR A 65 2.16 -11.15 1.62
N THR A 66 3.43 -11.47 1.39
CA THR A 66 4.03 -12.71 1.84
C THR A 66 5.07 -12.41 2.92
N PRO A 67 5.00 -13.05 4.11
CA PRO A 67 5.97 -12.81 5.15
C PRO A 67 7.40 -13.09 4.69
N ARG A 68 8.32 -12.26 5.10
CA ARG A 68 9.75 -12.47 4.86
C ARG A 68 10.29 -13.48 5.85
N LYS A 69 11.19 -14.32 5.38
CA LYS A 69 11.89 -15.27 6.24
C LYS A 69 13.13 -14.64 6.84
#